data_2f0fa430add17604617af640eaf6240e
#
_entry.id   2f0fa430add17604617af640eaf6240e
#
_cell.length_a   1.000
_cell.length_b   1.000
_cell.length_c   1.000
_cell.angle_alpha   90.00
_cell.angle_beta   90.00
_cell.angle_gamma   90.00
#
_symmetry.space_group_name_H-M   'P 1'
#
loop_
_entity.id
_entity.type
_entity.pdbx_description
1 polymer ?
#
loop_
_entity_poly.entity_id
_entity_poly.type
_entity_poly.pdbx_seq_one_letter_code
_entity_poly.pdbx_strand_id
1 'polypeptide(L)'
;MGADYEDVLSRLRSEGLVRKFAVKFLDDDSYAALKDAMAAGNALEAFRGAHTLKGVAQNLGFGPLYKAAAQVTEVLRPSENSSGDMEKATELMPAVDEEYARTIAAIKEL
;
A
#
# COMPACT_ATOMS: atom_id res chain seq x y z
N MET A 1 -13.71 2.13 -10.44
CA MET A 1 -13.27 1.34 -9.28
C MET A 1 -13.62 -0.12 -9.52
N GLY A 2 -12.75 -1.03 -9.14
CA GLY A 2 -13.01 -2.45 -9.36
C GLY A 2 -13.98 -3.05 -8.36
N ALA A 3 -14.48 -4.27 -8.66
CA ALA A 3 -15.40 -5.00 -7.79
C ALA A 3 -14.85 -5.22 -6.38
N ASP A 4 -13.53 -5.39 -6.24
CA ASP A 4 -12.89 -5.57 -4.95
C ASP A 4 -13.13 -4.39 -4.00
N TYR A 5 -13.10 -3.17 -4.52
CA TYR A 5 -13.36 -1.99 -3.71
C TYR A 5 -14.83 -1.86 -3.33
N GLU A 6 -15.74 -2.26 -4.20
CA GLU A 6 -17.16 -2.27 -3.89
C GLU A 6 -17.48 -3.24 -2.77
N ASP A 7 -16.88 -4.44 -2.80
CA ASP A 7 -17.04 -5.42 -1.74
C ASP A 7 -16.50 -4.91 -0.41
N VAL A 8 -15.32 -4.30 -0.44
CA VAL A 8 -14.71 -3.71 0.76
C VAL A 8 -15.59 -2.61 1.32
N LEU A 9 -16.07 -1.70 0.48
CA LEU A 9 -16.94 -0.60 0.91
C LEU A 9 -18.22 -1.11 1.54
N SER A 10 -18.85 -2.12 0.94
CA SER A 10 -20.07 -2.73 1.47
C SER A 10 -19.83 -3.30 2.86
N ARG A 11 -18.75 -4.04 3.04
CA ARG A 11 -18.38 -4.64 4.31
C ARG A 11 -18.07 -3.57 5.36
N LEU A 12 -17.32 -2.53 5.00
CA LEU A 12 -16.94 -1.45 5.90
C LEU A 12 -18.17 -0.65 6.38
N ARG A 13 -19.18 -0.51 5.52
CA ARG A 13 -20.40 0.18 5.89
C ARG A 13 -21.25 -0.62 6.87
N SER A 14 -21.20 -1.95 6.80
CA SER A 14 -22.02 -2.80 7.64
C SER A 14 -21.34 -3.21 8.95
N GLU A 15 -20.01 -3.12 9.03
CA GLU A 15 -19.23 -3.53 10.20
C GLU A 15 -18.51 -2.31 10.79
N GLY A 16 -19.08 -1.72 11.84
CA GLY A 16 -18.55 -0.49 12.44
C GLY A 16 -17.10 -0.59 12.90
N LEU A 17 -16.67 -1.76 13.41
CA LEU A 17 -15.30 -1.96 13.86
C LEU A 17 -14.32 -1.91 12.68
N VAL A 18 -14.63 -2.58 11.58
CA VAL A 18 -13.79 -2.58 10.38
C VAL A 18 -13.72 -1.18 9.79
N ARG A 19 -14.86 -0.47 9.78
CA ARG A 19 -14.90 0.93 9.34
C ARG A 19 -13.95 1.80 10.15
N LYS A 20 -13.94 1.63 11.46
CA LYS A 20 -13.07 2.40 12.36
C LYS A 20 -11.59 2.19 12.02
N PHE A 21 -11.18 0.95 11.76
CA PHE A 21 -9.81 0.65 11.36
C PHE A 21 -9.47 1.21 9.98
N ALA A 22 -10.41 1.17 9.04
CA ALA A 22 -10.21 1.75 7.71
C ALA A 22 -10.01 3.26 7.78
N VAL A 23 -10.80 3.94 8.61
CA VAL A 23 -10.65 5.40 8.80
C VAL A 23 -9.28 5.72 9.38
N LYS A 24 -8.76 4.89 10.29
CA LYS A 24 -7.41 5.08 10.82
C LYS A 24 -6.32 4.96 9.74
N PHE A 25 -6.60 4.28 8.64
CA PHE A 25 -5.65 4.20 7.54
C PHE A 25 -5.33 5.58 6.96
N LEU A 26 -6.22 6.54 7.08
CA LEU A 26 -5.97 7.91 6.64
C LEU A 26 -4.80 8.55 7.40
N ASP A 27 -4.51 8.08 8.61
CA ASP A 27 -3.41 8.55 9.44
C ASP A 27 -2.17 7.65 9.33
N ASP A 28 -2.25 6.56 8.54
CA ASP A 28 -1.13 5.64 8.36
C ASP A 28 -0.07 6.30 7.50
N ASP A 29 1.19 6.25 7.94
CA ASP A 29 2.30 6.91 7.28
C ASP A 29 3.17 5.99 6.42
N SER A 30 2.79 4.72 6.27
CA SER A 30 3.61 3.76 5.52
C SER A 30 3.80 4.14 4.05
N TYR A 31 2.76 4.68 3.41
CA TYR A 31 2.87 5.14 2.03
C TYR A 31 3.82 6.35 1.93
N ALA A 32 3.68 7.32 2.83
CA ALA A 32 4.56 8.49 2.85
C ALA A 32 6.01 8.07 3.09
N ALA A 33 6.24 7.14 4.02
CA ALA A 33 7.58 6.62 4.31
C ALA A 33 8.17 5.93 3.08
N LEU A 34 7.37 5.15 2.36
CA LEU A 34 7.81 4.52 1.12
C LEU A 34 8.21 5.56 0.07
N LYS A 35 7.38 6.59 -0.12
CA LYS A 35 7.67 7.65 -1.09
C LYS A 35 8.94 8.40 -0.74
N ASP A 36 9.12 8.74 0.54
CA ASP A 36 10.30 9.45 1.01
C ASP A 36 11.56 8.61 0.80
N ALA A 37 11.50 7.32 1.11
CA ALA A 37 12.62 6.40 0.94
C ALA A 37 12.99 6.23 -0.53
N MET A 38 11.98 6.14 -1.42
CA MET A 38 12.21 6.07 -2.85
C MET A 38 12.90 7.34 -3.37
N ALA A 39 12.45 8.51 -2.93
CA ALA A 39 13.04 9.78 -3.32
C ALA A 39 14.49 9.91 -2.82
N ALA A 40 14.78 9.34 -1.65
CA ALA A 40 16.13 9.36 -1.07
C ALA A 40 17.06 8.29 -1.63
N GLY A 41 16.54 7.37 -2.44
CA GLY A 41 17.32 6.26 -2.95
C GLY A 41 17.67 5.22 -1.90
N ASN A 42 16.92 5.16 -0.80
CA ASN A 42 17.17 4.26 0.32
C ASN A 42 16.38 2.97 0.15
N ALA A 43 17.02 1.95 -0.44
CA ALA A 43 16.34 0.69 -0.79
C ALA A 43 15.82 -0.05 0.44
N LEU A 44 16.56 -0.07 1.55
CA LEU A 44 16.13 -0.79 2.75
C LEU A 44 14.90 -0.15 3.39
N GLU A 45 14.91 1.18 3.53
CA GLU A 45 13.75 1.87 4.08
C GLU A 45 12.54 1.81 3.15
N ALA A 46 12.79 1.83 1.82
CA ALA A 46 11.71 1.65 0.85
C ALA A 46 11.10 0.25 0.96
N PHE A 47 11.94 -0.77 1.14
CA PHE A 47 11.46 -2.13 1.38
C PHE A 47 10.58 -2.19 2.64
N ARG A 48 11.03 -1.59 3.73
CA ARG A 48 10.26 -1.57 4.98
C ARG A 48 8.91 -0.88 4.81
N GLY A 49 8.91 0.27 4.13
CA GLY A 49 7.67 1.01 3.88
C GLY A 49 6.69 0.22 3.02
N ALA A 50 7.19 -0.40 1.95
CA ALA A 50 6.36 -1.21 1.06
C ALA A 50 5.81 -2.45 1.79
N HIS A 51 6.64 -3.10 2.60
CA HIS A 51 6.23 -4.26 3.38
C HIS A 51 5.12 -3.90 4.38
N THR A 52 5.27 -2.77 5.07
CA THR A 52 4.27 -2.29 6.02
C THR A 52 2.96 -1.94 5.31
N LEU A 53 3.05 -1.22 4.20
CA LEU A 53 1.87 -0.85 3.41
C LEU A 53 1.14 -2.10 2.90
N LYS A 54 1.90 -3.07 2.41
CA LYS A 54 1.34 -4.36 1.97
C LYS A 54 0.54 -5.03 3.10
N GLY A 55 1.13 -5.09 4.30
CA GLY A 55 0.49 -5.73 5.45
C GLY A 55 -0.80 -5.02 5.87
N VAL A 56 -0.77 -3.70 5.91
CA VAL A 56 -1.96 -2.91 6.28
C VAL A 56 -3.06 -3.11 5.24
N ALA A 57 -2.73 -3.04 3.95
CA ALA A 57 -3.70 -3.22 2.88
C ALA A 57 -4.32 -4.62 2.93
N GLN A 58 -3.51 -5.63 3.22
CA GLN A 58 -4.00 -7.01 3.36
C GLN A 58 -4.98 -7.14 4.51
N ASN A 59 -4.64 -6.60 5.67
CA ASN A 59 -5.48 -6.67 6.86
C ASN A 59 -6.82 -5.98 6.67
N LEU A 60 -6.85 -4.90 5.90
CA LEU A 60 -8.09 -4.15 5.64
C LEU A 60 -8.84 -4.65 4.41
N GLY A 61 -8.28 -5.60 3.68
CA GLY A 61 -8.93 -6.17 2.50
C GLY A 61 -8.86 -5.30 1.26
N PHE A 62 -7.90 -4.38 1.17
CA PHE A 62 -7.70 -3.54 -0.01
C PHE A 62 -6.86 -4.28 -1.05
N GLY A 63 -7.49 -5.22 -1.76
CA GLY A 63 -6.83 -6.15 -2.67
C GLY A 63 -5.93 -5.51 -3.72
N PRO A 64 -6.42 -4.54 -4.51
CA PRO A 64 -5.57 -3.90 -5.52
C PRO A 64 -4.37 -3.18 -4.94
N LEU A 65 -4.53 -2.47 -3.82
CA LEU A 65 -3.40 -1.81 -3.15
C LEU A 65 -2.42 -2.85 -2.61
N TYR A 66 -2.93 -3.93 -2.02
CA TYR A 66 -2.10 -5.03 -1.55
C TYR A 66 -1.23 -5.59 -2.68
N LYS A 67 -1.83 -5.87 -3.84
CA LYS A 67 -1.09 -6.44 -4.97
C LYS A 67 0.00 -5.50 -5.47
N ALA A 68 -0.31 -4.21 -5.58
CA ALA A 68 0.68 -3.22 -6.03
C ALA A 68 1.82 -3.09 -5.05
N ALA A 69 1.52 -2.99 -3.76
CA ALA A 69 2.54 -2.89 -2.71
C ALA A 69 3.38 -4.17 -2.61
N ALA A 70 2.75 -5.33 -2.80
CA ALA A 70 3.47 -6.61 -2.78
C ALA A 70 4.51 -6.70 -3.89
N GLN A 71 4.21 -6.22 -5.08
CA GLN A 71 5.16 -6.21 -6.20
C GLN A 71 6.37 -5.35 -5.89
N VAL A 72 6.16 -4.16 -5.34
CA VAL A 72 7.27 -3.28 -4.93
C VAL A 72 8.09 -3.93 -3.82
N THR A 73 7.42 -4.54 -2.85
CA THR A 73 8.10 -5.23 -1.75
C THR A 73 9.04 -6.31 -2.27
N GLU A 74 8.57 -7.13 -3.22
CA GLU A 74 9.39 -8.22 -3.73
C GLU A 74 10.64 -7.74 -4.47
N VAL A 75 10.52 -6.70 -5.31
CA VAL A 75 11.69 -6.21 -6.05
C VAL A 75 12.68 -5.47 -5.15
N LEU A 76 12.23 -4.97 -4.01
CA LEU A 76 13.10 -4.29 -3.04
C LEU A 76 13.66 -5.23 -1.98
N ARG A 77 13.23 -6.49 -1.95
CA ARG A 77 13.68 -7.43 -0.92
C ARG A 77 15.19 -7.62 -0.97
N PRO A 78 15.89 -7.38 0.15
CA PRO A 78 17.34 -7.57 0.17
C PRO A 78 17.70 -9.05 -0.01
N SER A 79 18.84 -9.29 -0.66
CA SER A 79 19.40 -10.64 -0.79
C SER A 79 20.87 -10.58 -0.46
N GLU A 80 21.55 -11.75 -0.44
CA GLU A 80 22.98 -11.83 -0.15
C GLU A 80 23.81 -10.97 -1.11
N ASN A 81 23.34 -10.79 -2.34
CA ASN A 81 24.10 -10.12 -3.39
C ASN A 81 23.52 -8.76 -3.79
N SER A 82 22.40 -8.34 -3.18
CA SER A 82 21.71 -7.13 -3.61
C SER A 82 20.92 -6.51 -2.46
N SER A 83 20.89 -5.17 -2.45
CA SER A 83 20.10 -4.39 -1.50
C SER A 83 18.69 -4.07 -2.03
N GLY A 84 18.28 -4.72 -3.12
CA GLY A 84 17.00 -4.46 -3.74
C GLY A 84 17.13 -3.74 -5.08
N ASP A 85 16.11 -3.84 -5.91
CA ASP A 85 16.08 -3.26 -7.25
C ASP A 85 15.28 -1.97 -7.27
N MET A 86 15.96 -0.85 -7.03
CA MET A 86 15.33 0.47 -6.98
C MET A 86 14.77 0.91 -8.33
N GLU A 87 15.43 0.52 -9.42
CA GLU A 87 14.99 0.88 -10.76
C GLU A 87 13.63 0.22 -11.06
N LYS A 88 13.52 -1.07 -10.77
CA LYS A 88 12.28 -1.79 -10.99
C LYS A 88 11.18 -1.31 -10.06
N ALA A 89 11.53 -1.00 -8.81
CA ALA A 89 10.57 -0.42 -7.87
C ALA A 89 10.01 0.91 -8.38
N THR A 90 10.87 1.75 -8.97
CA THR A 90 10.43 3.02 -9.54
C THR A 90 9.41 2.80 -10.66
N GLU A 91 9.60 1.78 -11.48
CA GLU A 91 8.65 1.43 -12.55
C GLU A 91 7.31 0.95 -12.01
N LEU A 92 7.30 0.35 -10.82
CA LEU A 92 6.08 -0.19 -10.20
C LEU A 92 5.34 0.84 -9.33
N MET A 93 5.99 1.92 -8.92
CA MET A 93 5.38 2.91 -8.04
C MET A 93 4.11 3.56 -8.58
N PRO A 94 3.99 3.86 -9.90
CA PRO A 94 2.74 4.44 -10.39
C PRO A 94 1.50 3.62 -10.07
N ALA A 95 1.60 2.28 -10.08
CA ALA A 95 0.48 1.42 -9.70
C ALA A 95 0.14 1.56 -8.22
N VAL A 96 1.15 1.65 -7.36
CA VAL A 96 0.93 1.89 -5.92
C VAL A 96 0.27 3.25 -5.71
N ASP A 97 0.76 4.29 -6.38
CA ASP A 97 0.21 5.64 -6.28
C ASP A 97 -1.27 5.67 -6.67
N GLU A 98 -1.61 5.02 -7.78
CA GLU A 98 -2.98 4.98 -8.27
C GLU A 98 -3.90 4.23 -7.31
N GLU A 99 -3.49 3.06 -6.86
CA GLU A 99 -4.31 2.25 -5.97
C GLU A 99 -4.43 2.87 -4.58
N TYR A 100 -3.38 3.54 -4.11
CA TYR A 100 -3.44 4.29 -2.86
C TYR A 100 -4.47 5.42 -2.94
N ALA A 101 -4.43 6.20 -4.02
CA ALA A 101 -5.39 7.29 -4.23
C ALA A 101 -6.83 6.79 -4.27
N ARG A 102 -7.07 5.66 -4.95
CA ARG A 102 -8.39 5.03 -5.00
C ARG A 102 -8.86 4.57 -3.62
N THR A 103 -7.94 3.99 -2.85
CA THR A 103 -8.23 3.52 -1.50
C THR A 103 -8.62 4.68 -0.59
N ILE A 104 -7.84 5.76 -0.61
CA ILE A 104 -8.14 6.95 0.19
C ILE A 104 -9.49 7.56 -0.20
N ALA A 105 -9.76 7.67 -1.50
CA ALA A 105 -11.04 8.21 -1.97
C ALA A 105 -12.20 7.33 -1.49
N ALA A 106 -12.05 6.01 -1.53
CA ALA A 106 -13.08 5.08 -1.07
C ALA A 106 -13.36 5.23 0.43
N ILE A 107 -12.30 5.36 1.24
CA ILE A 107 -12.44 5.53 2.69
C ILE A 107 -13.15 6.85 3.00
N LYS A 108 -12.84 7.92 2.28
CA LYS A 108 -13.46 9.22 2.50
C LYS A 108 -14.96 9.24 2.18
N GLU A 109 -15.45 8.28 1.42
CA GLU A 109 -16.89 8.14 1.14
C GLU A 109 -17.65 7.46 2.29
N LEU A 110 -16.97 6.90 3.26
CA LEU A 110 -17.61 6.29 4.41
C LEU A 110 -18.16 7.36 5.35
#